data_6b8f2095533da04747e64f8e90f11168
#
_entry.id   6b8f2095533da04747e64f8e90f11168
#
_cell.length_a   1.000
_cell.length_b   1.000
_cell.length_c   1.000
_cell.angle_alpha   90.00
_cell.angle_beta   90.00
_cell.angle_gamma   90.00
#
_symmetry.space_group_name_H-M   'P 1'
#
loop_
_entity.id
_entity.type
_entity.pdbx_description
1 polymer ?
#
loop_
_entity_poly.entity_id
_entity_poly.type
_entity_poly.pdbx_seq_one_letter_code
_entity_poly.pdbx_strand_id
1 'polypeptide(L)'
;MTGHCLCGAITYRVDVEPMITANCHCRDCQRQTGTAFSVLVAVPRASLHIDGDIATHTTVGTDTHLNVRRQFCSNCGSPIVSLPDMTPDLAFIKAGTLDDTTMLVPEMDVWCDSAMTWVAMDDEARGQWARGVPLEF
;
A
#
# COMPACT_ATOMS: atom_id res chain seq x y z
N MET A 1 -8.18 -13.52 -0.01
CA MET A 1 -6.73 -13.42 0.35
C MET A 1 -6.58 -13.34 1.85
N THR A 2 -5.46 -13.82 2.39
CA THR A 2 -5.09 -13.70 3.81
C THR A 2 -3.68 -13.16 3.95
N GLY A 3 -3.35 -12.63 5.11
CA GLY A 3 -2.02 -12.16 5.42
C GLY A 3 -1.81 -11.94 6.91
N HIS A 4 -0.57 -11.64 7.28
CA HIS A 4 -0.17 -11.41 8.67
C HIS A 4 1.08 -10.54 8.77
N CYS A 5 1.31 -9.98 9.95
CA CYS A 5 2.54 -9.27 10.27
C CYS A 5 3.69 -10.26 10.55
N LEU A 6 4.92 -9.74 10.65
CA LEU A 6 6.13 -10.54 10.89
C LEU A 6 6.01 -11.44 12.13
N CYS A 7 5.45 -10.94 13.23
CA CYS A 7 5.31 -11.71 14.48
C CYS A 7 4.03 -12.57 14.56
N GLY A 8 3.10 -12.41 13.62
CA GLY A 8 1.82 -13.11 13.60
C GLY A 8 0.74 -12.56 14.53
N ALA A 9 1.00 -11.49 15.29
CA ALA A 9 0.02 -10.89 16.21
C ALA A 9 -1.14 -10.20 15.48
N ILE A 10 -0.90 -9.69 14.26
CA ILE A 10 -1.92 -9.19 13.35
C ILE A 10 -2.13 -10.20 12.24
N THR A 11 -3.38 -10.58 12.04
CA THR A 11 -3.82 -11.35 10.88
C THR A 11 -4.95 -10.62 10.18
N TYR A 12 -5.12 -10.86 8.90
CA TYR A 12 -6.23 -10.27 8.15
C TYR A 12 -6.69 -11.19 7.01
N ARG A 13 -7.91 -10.95 6.57
CA ARG A 13 -8.48 -11.56 5.37
C ARG A 13 -9.16 -10.50 4.51
N VAL A 14 -9.21 -10.79 3.22
CA VAL A 14 -9.91 -9.99 2.21
C VAL A 14 -10.84 -10.91 1.45
N ASP A 15 -12.11 -10.54 1.37
CA ASP A 15 -13.17 -11.41 0.85
C ASP A 15 -13.32 -11.35 -0.70
N VAL A 16 -12.58 -10.45 -1.36
CA VAL A 16 -12.64 -10.24 -2.81
C VAL A 16 -11.25 -10.23 -3.43
N GLU A 17 -11.19 -10.33 -4.76
CA GLU A 17 -9.95 -10.15 -5.51
C GLU A 17 -9.43 -8.71 -5.44
N PRO A 18 -8.10 -8.50 -5.57
CA PRO A 18 -7.53 -7.16 -5.65
C PRO A 18 -8.09 -6.37 -6.83
N MET A 19 -8.29 -5.07 -6.63
CA MET A 19 -8.68 -4.18 -7.72
C MET A 19 -7.47 -3.83 -8.59
N ILE A 20 -6.32 -3.56 -7.95
CA ILE A 20 -5.08 -3.21 -8.63
C ILE A 20 -3.89 -3.39 -7.68
N THR A 21 -2.73 -3.66 -8.24
CA THR A 21 -1.45 -3.66 -7.54
C THR A 21 -0.55 -2.56 -8.12
N ALA A 22 -0.01 -1.72 -7.24
CA ALA A 22 0.80 -0.56 -7.65
C ALA A 22 2.08 -0.44 -6.82
N ASN A 23 3.13 0.08 -7.45
CA ASN A 23 4.33 0.55 -6.77
C ASN A 23 4.18 2.06 -6.49
N CYS A 24 4.27 2.45 -5.24
CA CYS A 24 4.22 3.86 -4.86
C CYS A 24 5.62 4.36 -4.48
N HIS A 25 6.13 5.30 -5.24
CA HIS A 25 7.47 5.89 -5.07
C HIS A 25 7.46 7.19 -4.25
N CYS A 26 6.32 7.62 -3.68
CA CYS A 26 6.28 8.84 -2.88
C CYS A 26 7.18 8.73 -1.64
N ARG A 27 7.74 9.86 -1.21
CA ARG A 27 8.66 9.90 -0.07
C ARG A 27 8.03 9.41 1.24
N ASP A 28 6.75 9.63 1.43
CA ASP A 28 6.04 9.15 2.63
C ASP A 28 5.98 7.62 2.64
N CYS A 29 5.70 6.98 1.51
CA CYS A 29 5.74 5.52 1.38
C CYS A 29 7.14 4.96 1.57
N GLN A 30 8.15 5.59 0.98
CA GLN A 30 9.55 5.20 1.16
C GLN A 30 9.96 5.23 2.65
N ARG A 31 9.62 6.31 3.37
CA ARG A 31 9.93 6.43 4.80
C ARG A 31 9.16 5.46 5.65
N GLN A 32 7.88 5.29 5.39
CA GLN A 32 7.04 4.39 6.20
C GLN A 32 7.45 2.92 6.07
N THR A 33 7.90 2.49 4.89
CA THR A 33 8.31 1.10 4.65
C THR A 33 9.82 0.88 4.81
N GLY A 34 10.62 1.94 4.77
CA GLY A 34 12.09 1.84 4.76
C GLY A 34 12.63 1.22 3.47
N THR A 35 11.92 1.39 2.34
CA THR A 35 12.26 0.81 1.04
C THR A 35 12.26 1.87 -0.07
N ALA A 36 12.69 1.49 -1.27
CA ALA A 36 12.69 2.39 -2.42
C ALA A 36 11.27 2.77 -2.89
N PHE A 37 10.30 1.90 -2.67
CA PHE A 37 8.87 2.08 -2.96
C PHE A 37 8.04 1.11 -2.13
N SER A 38 6.77 1.42 -1.97
CA SER A 38 5.81 0.51 -1.32
C SER A 38 5.00 -0.21 -2.38
N VAL A 39 4.95 -1.54 -2.34
CA VAL A 39 4.03 -2.31 -3.18
C VAL A 39 2.68 -2.37 -2.47
N LEU A 40 1.65 -1.86 -3.13
CA LEU A 40 0.31 -1.65 -2.60
C LEU A 40 -0.70 -2.50 -3.35
N VAL A 41 -1.54 -3.20 -2.61
CA VAL A 41 -2.67 -3.96 -3.15
C VAL A 41 -3.95 -3.25 -2.76
N ALA A 42 -4.63 -2.64 -3.73
CA ALA A 42 -5.88 -1.93 -3.51
C ALA A 42 -7.05 -2.91 -3.44
N VAL A 43 -7.85 -2.78 -2.39
CA VAL A 43 -9.08 -3.54 -2.17
C VAL A 43 -10.19 -2.62 -1.67
N PRO A 44 -11.48 -2.94 -1.90
CA PRO A 44 -12.55 -2.25 -1.22
C PRO A 44 -12.36 -2.33 0.30
N ARG A 45 -12.41 -1.19 0.97
CA ARG A 45 -12.15 -1.12 2.42
C ARG A 45 -13.10 -2.02 3.22
N ALA A 46 -14.36 -2.13 2.78
CA ALA A 46 -15.36 -2.97 3.44
C ALA A 46 -15.06 -4.48 3.36
N SER A 47 -14.18 -4.91 2.44
CA SER A 47 -13.80 -6.31 2.29
C SER A 47 -12.61 -6.73 3.16
N LEU A 48 -11.92 -5.77 3.79
CA LEU A 48 -10.75 -6.01 4.64
C LEU A 48 -11.16 -6.20 6.10
N HIS A 49 -10.83 -7.34 6.67
CA HIS A 49 -11.08 -7.69 8.07
C HIS A 49 -9.75 -7.96 8.77
N ILE A 50 -9.44 -7.17 9.80
CA ILE A 50 -8.19 -7.24 10.55
C ILE A 50 -8.46 -7.69 11.97
N ASP A 51 -7.70 -8.67 12.44
CA ASP A 51 -7.69 -9.15 13.83
C ASP A 51 -6.35 -8.82 14.49
N GLY A 52 -6.42 -8.44 15.75
CA GLY A 52 -5.26 -8.12 16.58
C GLY A 52 -5.17 -6.63 16.93
N ASP A 53 -4.17 -6.28 17.72
CA ASP A 53 -3.94 -4.92 18.22
C ASP A 53 -3.15 -4.11 17.19
N ILE A 54 -3.89 -3.47 16.28
CA ILE A 54 -3.29 -2.64 15.23
C ILE A 54 -3.15 -1.19 15.70
N ALA A 55 -1.95 -0.64 15.53
CA ALA A 55 -1.67 0.77 15.78
C ALA A 55 -1.90 1.61 14.54
N THR A 56 -2.23 2.89 14.73
CA THR A 56 -2.46 3.84 13.63
C THR A 56 -1.62 5.09 13.85
N HIS A 57 -0.89 5.47 12.80
CA HIS A 57 -0.24 6.78 12.71
C HIS A 57 -0.87 7.55 11.56
N THR A 58 -1.45 8.71 11.86
CA THR A 58 -2.07 9.56 10.84
C THR A 58 -1.06 10.62 10.39
N THR A 59 -0.86 10.69 9.08
CA THR A 59 -0.03 11.71 8.43
C THR A 59 -0.90 12.55 7.49
N VAL A 60 -0.47 13.79 7.24
CA VAL A 60 -0.99 14.59 6.11
C VAL A 60 -0.13 14.28 4.90
N GLY A 61 -0.74 13.83 3.81
CA GLY A 61 -0.02 13.54 2.57
C GLY A 61 0.68 14.79 2.04
N THR A 62 1.97 14.68 1.71
CA THR A 62 2.79 15.81 1.28
C THR A 62 2.22 16.49 0.03
N ASP A 63 1.73 15.72 -0.93
CA ASP A 63 1.19 16.25 -2.18
C ASP A 63 -0.32 16.46 -2.15
N THR A 64 -1.06 15.60 -1.47
CA THR A 64 -2.52 15.64 -1.47
C THR A 64 -3.10 16.59 -0.43
N HIS A 65 -2.33 16.90 0.63
CA HIS A 65 -2.77 17.64 1.82
C HIS A 65 -3.98 17.01 2.55
N LEU A 66 -4.27 15.75 2.25
CA LEU A 66 -5.32 14.95 2.90
C LEU A 66 -4.68 13.95 3.87
N ASN A 67 -5.47 13.53 4.86
CA ASN A 67 -4.97 12.56 5.83
C ASN A 67 -4.78 11.17 5.20
N VAL A 68 -3.77 10.48 5.69
CA VAL A 68 -3.53 9.06 5.45
C VAL A 68 -3.35 8.37 6.79
N ARG A 69 -4.23 7.45 7.12
CA ARG A 69 -4.07 6.58 8.28
C ARG A 69 -3.21 5.39 7.89
N ARG A 70 -2.06 5.28 8.54
CA ARG A 70 -1.09 4.21 8.30
C ARG A 70 -1.14 3.24 9.46
N GLN A 71 -1.61 2.03 9.19
CA GLN A 71 -1.82 1.01 10.22
C GLN A 71 -0.70 -0.02 10.18
N PHE A 72 -0.24 -0.40 11.36
CA PHE A 72 0.88 -1.31 11.55
C PHE A 72 0.70 -2.14 12.82
N CYS A 73 1.40 -3.25 12.90
CA CYS A 73 1.41 -4.08 14.10
C CYS A 73 2.03 -3.34 15.28
N SER A 74 1.30 -3.21 16.40
CA SER A 74 1.80 -2.55 17.60
C SER A 74 2.96 -3.30 18.26
N ASN A 75 3.11 -4.61 17.98
CA ASN A 75 4.15 -5.45 18.58
C ASN A 75 5.45 -5.48 17.75
N CYS A 76 5.38 -5.73 16.44
CA CYS A 76 6.59 -5.87 15.61
C CYS A 76 6.83 -4.72 14.62
N GLY A 77 5.90 -3.77 14.51
CA GLY A 77 6.02 -2.61 13.63
C GLY A 77 5.78 -2.88 12.14
N SER A 78 5.43 -4.12 11.73
CA SER A 78 5.13 -4.42 10.33
C SER A 78 4.02 -3.51 9.81
N PRO A 79 4.24 -2.73 8.74
CA PRO A 79 3.19 -1.94 8.10
C PRO A 79 2.19 -2.88 7.41
N ILE A 80 0.90 -2.69 7.66
CA ILE A 80 -0.17 -3.57 7.16
C ILE A 80 -0.97 -2.90 6.05
N VAL A 81 -1.50 -1.70 6.32
CA VAL A 81 -2.43 -1.03 5.40
C VAL A 81 -2.33 0.48 5.49
N SER A 82 -2.54 1.15 4.37
CA SER A 82 -2.73 2.60 4.30
C SER A 82 -4.16 2.90 3.89
N LEU A 83 -4.77 3.87 4.57
CA LEU A 83 -6.16 4.30 4.37
C LEU A 83 -6.17 5.80 4.08
N PRO A 84 -6.01 6.22 2.81
CA PRO A 84 -6.03 7.64 2.44
C PRO A 84 -7.45 8.18 2.39
N ASP A 85 -7.64 9.42 2.86
CA ASP A 85 -8.93 10.11 2.76
C ASP A 85 -9.29 10.50 1.31
N MET A 86 -8.28 10.54 0.42
CA MET A 86 -8.49 10.76 -1.01
C MET A 86 -9.32 9.64 -1.67
N THR A 87 -9.21 8.43 -1.16
CA THR A 87 -9.94 7.24 -1.64
C THR A 87 -10.57 6.52 -0.45
N PRO A 88 -11.62 7.10 0.16
CA PRO A 88 -12.14 6.64 1.46
C PRO A 88 -12.71 5.21 1.42
N ASP A 89 -13.13 4.75 0.26
CA ASP A 89 -13.69 3.42 0.06
C ASP A 89 -12.64 2.35 -0.21
N LEU A 90 -11.36 2.72 -0.32
CA LEU A 90 -10.26 1.81 -0.60
C LEU A 90 -9.33 1.62 0.61
N ALA A 91 -8.75 0.44 0.68
CA ALA A 91 -7.64 0.11 1.54
C ALA A 91 -6.46 -0.37 0.69
N PHE A 92 -5.26 0.09 1.03
CA PHE A 92 -4.02 -0.25 0.32
C PHE A 92 -3.16 -1.14 1.21
N ILE A 93 -3.28 -2.44 1.02
CA ILE A 93 -2.53 -3.46 1.78
C ILE A 93 -1.07 -3.46 1.34
N LYS A 94 -0.16 -3.63 2.29
CA LYS A 94 1.27 -3.80 2.00
C LYS A 94 1.50 -5.21 1.47
N ALA A 95 1.85 -5.32 0.20
CA ALA A 95 1.88 -6.58 -0.54
C ALA A 95 2.72 -7.67 0.13
N GLY A 96 3.86 -7.30 0.73
CA GLY A 96 4.74 -8.25 1.41
C GLY A 96 4.15 -8.91 2.66
N THR A 97 3.00 -8.46 3.16
CA THR A 97 2.30 -9.08 4.30
C THR A 97 1.26 -10.12 3.89
N LEU A 98 0.98 -10.28 2.60
CA LEU A 98 0.13 -11.35 2.09
C LEU A 98 0.80 -12.72 2.23
N ASP A 99 0.02 -13.73 2.58
CA ASP A 99 0.50 -15.12 2.71
C ASP A 99 0.89 -15.73 1.37
N ASP A 100 0.16 -15.37 0.30
CA ASP A 100 0.47 -15.75 -1.07
C ASP A 100 0.71 -14.50 -1.93
N THR A 101 1.93 -14.34 -2.38
CA THR A 101 2.37 -13.21 -3.24
C THR A 101 2.59 -13.63 -4.69
N THR A 102 2.36 -14.90 -5.04
CA THR A 102 2.71 -15.45 -6.36
C THR A 102 1.90 -14.85 -7.50
N MET A 103 0.68 -14.38 -7.21
CA MET A 103 -0.22 -13.78 -8.20
C MET A 103 -0.10 -12.25 -8.30
N LEU A 104 0.78 -11.66 -7.49
CA LEU A 104 0.93 -10.20 -7.49
C LEU A 104 1.79 -9.75 -8.66
N VAL A 105 1.21 -8.95 -9.53
CA VAL A 105 1.90 -8.27 -10.61
C VAL A 105 1.58 -6.79 -10.50
N PRO A 106 2.56 -5.91 -10.16
CA PRO A 106 2.32 -4.48 -10.18
C PRO A 106 1.94 -4.02 -11.59
N GLU A 107 0.82 -3.33 -11.69
CA GLU A 107 0.24 -2.87 -12.95
C GLU A 107 0.57 -1.41 -13.23
N MET A 108 1.01 -0.68 -12.20
CA MET A 108 1.37 0.74 -12.32
C MET A 108 2.47 1.14 -11.35
N ASP A 109 3.17 2.20 -11.72
CA ASP A 109 4.07 2.96 -10.87
C ASP A 109 3.50 4.38 -10.67
N VAL A 110 3.36 4.82 -9.42
CA VAL A 110 2.80 6.14 -9.08
C VAL A 110 3.81 6.97 -8.28
N TRP A 111 3.72 8.30 -8.37
CA TRP A 111 4.70 9.25 -7.85
C TRP A 111 6.12 8.97 -8.37
N CYS A 112 6.22 8.73 -9.67
CA CYS A 112 7.48 8.40 -10.34
C CYS A 112 8.51 9.53 -10.30
N ASP A 113 8.09 10.79 -10.18
CA ASP A 113 8.97 11.94 -10.01
C ASP A 113 9.76 11.93 -8.70
N SER A 114 9.31 11.16 -7.70
CA SER A 114 10.01 10.96 -6.42
C SER A 114 10.80 9.65 -6.37
N ALA A 115 10.75 8.83 -7.42
CA ALA A 115 11.45 7.55 -7.46
C ALA A 115 12.97 7.71 -7.28
N MET A 116 13.59 6.78 -6.59
CA MET A 116 15.06 6.74 -6.51
C MET A 116 15.64 6.47 -7.90
N THR A 117 16.66 7.21 -8.28
CA THR A 117 17.22 7.23 -9.66
C THR A 117 17.76 5.89 -10.15
N TRP A 118 18.12 5.01 -9.24
CA TRP A 118 18.63 3.67 -9.55
C TRP A 118 17.54 2.60 -9.70
N VAL A 119 16.28 2.94 -9.39
CA VAL A 119 15.16 2.01 -9.56
C VAL A 119 14.82 1.93 -11.04
N ALA A 120 14.95 0.74 -11.59
CA ALA A 120 14.48 0.46 -12.95
C ALA A 120 12.95 0.39 -12.98
N MET A 121 12.32 1.20 -13.83
CA MET A 121 10.90 1.15 -14.13
C MET A 121 10.72 0.60 -15.53
N ASP A 122 9.77 -0.32 -15.68
CA ASP A 122 9.45 -0.93 -16.95
C ASP A 122 8.36 -0.11 -17.64
N ASP A 123 8.77 0.79 -18.52
CA ASP A 123 7.89 1.72 -19.23
C ASP A 123 6.89 1.03 -20.17
N GLU A 124 7.18 -0.21 -20.58
CA GLU A 124 6.32 -0.96 -21.51
C GLU A 124 5.31 -1.85 -20.79
N ALA A 125 5.67 -2.33 -19.59
CA ALA A 125 4.85 -3.31 -18.86
C ALA A 125 3.86 -2.67 -17.89
N ARG A 126 4.11 -1.44 -17.44
CA ARG A 126 3.30 -0.77 -16.40
C ARG A 126 2.99 0.67 -16.76
N GLY A 127 1.77 1.10 -16.43
CA GLY A 127 1.43 2.53 -16.47
C GLY A 127 2.29 3.32 -15.46
N GLN A 128 2.74 4.50 -15.87
CA GLN A 128 3.55 5.38 -15.03
C GLN A 128 2.89 6.74 -14.87
N TRP A 129 2.83 7.21 -13.63
CA TRP A 129 2.29 8.54 -13.29
C TRP A 129 3.32 9.31 -12.50
N ALA A 130 3.68 10.50 -12.99
CA ALA A 130 4.63 11.37 -12.32
C ALA A 130 4.18 11.70 -10.89
N ARG A 131 2.89 11.95 -10.72
CA ARG A 131 2.26 12.18 -9.42
C ARG A 131 0.88 11.54 -9.38
N GLY A 132 0.43 11.23 -8.16
CA GLY A 132 -0.92 10.77 -7.91
C GLY A 132 -1.22 9.36 -8.41
N VAL A 133 -2.47 9.02 -8.32
CA VAL A 133 -3.08 7.78 -8.80
C VAL A 133 -4.16 8.18 -9.79
N PRO A 134 -4.34 7.49 -10.90
CA PRO A 134 -5.54 7.72 -11.72
C PRO A 134 -6.77 7.46 -10.86
N LEU A 135 -7.70 8.42 -10.83
CA LEU A 135 -8.92 8.34 -10.02
C LEU A 135 -10.02 7.48 -10.67
N GLU A 136 -9.78 6.98 -11.86
CA GLU A 136 -10.71 6.12 -12.61
C GLU A 136 -10.19 4.69 -12.57
N PHE A 137 -10.88 3.86 -11.76
CA PHE A 137 -10.68 2.41 -11.70
C PHE A 137 -11.94 1.70 -12.22
#